data_f5092786cb6bf7fcec6fd7e2b4bd63fc
#
_entry.id   f5092786cb6bf7fcec6fd7e2b4bd63fc
#
_cell.length_a   1.000
_cell.length_b   1.000
_cell.length_c   1.000
_cell.angle_alpha   90.00
_cell.angle_beta   90.00
_cell.angle_gamma   90.00
#
_symmetry.space_group_name_H-M   'P 1'
#
loop_
_entity.id
_entity.type
_entity.pdbx_description
1 polymer ?
#
loop_
_entity_poly.entity_id
_entity_poly.type
_entity_poly.pdbx_seq_one_letter_code
_entity_poly.pdbx_strand_id
1 'polypeptide(L)'
;LDDSVLVKGVVIDKDFSHPQMPREIRDARIAILTCPLEPPRPKTKHKLDISSVEEYRRLEEYERTTFQSMIQKIKDCGANLVICQWGFDDEANHLLLQYGLPAVRWVGGPEMELIAIATNGRIVPRFEDLTPDKLGHAGLVREMSFGTTRDRMLVIEECANTRAVTAFLRGSNKMVIDEAKRALHDAMCVVRSLVRDNRVVYGGGAAEVCASIAVAQSADEIASMEQYATRAFSAALD
;
A
#
# COMPACT_ATOMS: atom_id res chain seq x y z
N LEU A 1 22.37 0.71 -5.41
CA LEU A 1 21.68 0.04 -4.29
C LEU A 1 22.02 0.63 -2.92
N ASP A 2 23.11 1.40 -2.81
CA ASP A 2 23.61 1.93 -1.53
C ASP A 2 22.64 2.87 -0.81
N ASP A 3 21.75 3.52 -1.56
CA ASP A 3 20.69 4.38 -1.01
C ASP A 3 19.38 3.63 -0.69
N SER A 4 19.42 2.29 -0.71
CA SER A 4 18.25 1.49 -0.33
C SER A 4 18.07 1.52 1.18
N VAL A 5 16.81 1.63 1.64
CA VAL A 5 16.49 1.84 3.05
C VAL A 5 15.38 0.90 3.49
N LEU A 6 15.51 0.39 4.71
CA LEU A 6 14.43 -0.33 5.38
C LEU A 6 13.60 0.67 6.20
N VAL A 7 12.34 0.85 5.81
CA VAL A 7 11.39 1.73 6.49
C VAL A 7 10.49 0.89 7.39
N LYS A 8 10.42 1.23 8.68
CA LYS A 8 9.47 0.62 9.63
C LYS A 8 8.11 1.29 9.49
N GLY A 9 7.39 0.93 8.45
CA GLY A 9 6.13 1.55 8.09
C GLY A 9 5.79 1.32 6.62
N VAL A 10 4.98 2.20 6.05
CA VAL A 10 4.51 2.15 4.68
C VAL A 10 5.07 3.31 3.88
N VAL A 11 5.55 3.04 2.67
CA VAL A 11 5.96 4.04 1.68
C VAL A 11 4.96 4.05 0.54
N ILE A 12 4.51 5.23 0.16
CA ILE A 12 3.53 5.45 -0.90
C ILE A 12 4.15 6.33 -1.97
N ASP A 13 4.03 5.92 -3.23
CA ASP A 13 4.49 6.70 -4.39
C ASP A 13 3.49 7.84 -4.70
N LYS A 14 3.29 8.70 -3.73
CA LYS A 14 2.45 9.89 -3.80
C LYS A 14 3.05 11.00 -2.94
N ASP A 15 2.75 12.23 -3.30
CA ASP A 15 3.05 13.43 -2.53
C ASP A 15 1.78 14.03 -1.92
N PHE A 16 1.94 15.04 -1.10
CA PHE A 16 0.80 15.83 -0.62
C PHE A 16 0.11 16.55 -1.79
N SER A 17 -1.19 16.65 -1.73
CA SER A 17 -2.01 17.19 -2.83
C SER A 17 -1.72 18.66 -3.17
N HIS A 18 -1.12 19.41 -2.26
CA HIS A 18 -0.75 20.80 -2.48
C HIS A 18 0.67 21.10 -1.95
N PRO A 19 1.51 21.84 -2.71
CA PRO A 19 2.91 22.12 -2.33
C PRO A 19 3.10 22.90 -1.02
N GLN A 20 2.09 23.64 -0.59
CA GLN A 20 2.11 24.43 0.67
C GLN A 20 1.66 23.65 1.89
N MET A 21 1.28 22.38 1.74
CA MET A 21 0.97 21.51 2.87
C MET A 21 2.24 21.21 3.67
N PRO A 22 2.13 20.94 4.99
CA PRO A 22 3.28 20.58 5.82
C PRO A 22 3.89 19.28 5.31
N ARG A 23 5.21 19.24 5.18
CA ARG A 23 5.96 18.07 4.72
C ARG A 23 6.17 17.01 5.79
N GLU A 24 5.87 17.34 7.02
CA GLU A 24 5.99 16.47 8.18
C GLU A 24 4.77 16.66 9.10
N ILE A 25 4.17 15.56 9.49
CA ILE A 25 3.03 15.52 10.41
C ILE A 25 3.38 14.54 11.52
N ARG A 26 3.41 15.03 12.75
CA ARG A 26 3.61 14.20 13.95
C ARG A 26 2.27 13.85 14.57
N ASP A 27 2.20 12.71 15.24
CA ASP A 27 0.99 12.16 15.82
C ASP A 27 -0.18 12.17 14.83
N ALA A 28 0.08 11.59 13.65
CA ALA A 28 -0.87 11.58 12.56
C ALA A 28 -2.08 10.72 12.88
N ARG A 29 -3.26 11.36 12.83
CA ARG A 29 -4.57 10.70 12.85
C ARG A 29 -5.13 10.74 11.45
N ILE A 30 -5.15 9.57 10.82
CA ILE A 30 -5.33 9.43 9.39
C ILE A 30 -6.76 9.01 9.09
N ALA A 31 -7.50 9.83 8.34
CA ALA A 31 -8.76 9.44 7.76
C ALA A 31 -8.52 8.75 6.41
N ILE A 32 -8.88 7.47 6.30
CA ILE A 32 -8.67 6.64 5.12
C ILE A 32 -9.99 6.54 4.36
N LEU A 33 -10.11 7.26 3.24
CA LEU A 33 -11.36 7.44 2.51
C LEU A 33 -11.32 6.75 1.14
N THR A 34 -12.32 5.93 0.86
CA THR A 34 -12.58 5.39 -0.48
C THR A 34 -13.73 6.11 -1.19
N CYS A 35 -14.41 7.03 -0.51
CA CYS A 35 -15.36 7.93 -1.14
C CYS A 35 -14.66 9.14 -1.76
N PRO A 36 -15.17 9.66 -2.89
CA PRO A 36 -14.64 10.88 -3.48
C PRO A 36 -14.88 12.06 -2.53
N LEU A 37 -13.88 12.93 -2.41
CA LEU A 37 -13.99 14.19 -1.67
C LEU A 37 -14.56 15.27 -2.60
N GLU A 38 -15.81 15.03 -3.05
CA GLU A 38 -16.56 15.90 -3.95
C GLU A 38 -18.02 15.93 -3.50
N PRO A 39 -18.77 17.01 -3.81
CA PRO A 39 -20.21 17.04 -3.60
C PRO A 39 -20.88 15.84 -4.26
N PRO A 40 -21.86 15.20 -3.60
CA PRO A 40 -22.50 14.01 -4.12
C PRO A 40 -23.23 14.33 -5.43
N ARG A 41 -22.80 13.69 -6.52
CA ARG A 41 -23.46 13.78 -7.81
C ARG A 41 -24.49 12.65 -7.96
N PRO A 42 -25.67 12.93 -8.51
CA PRO A 42 -26.65 11.88 -8.75
C PRO A 42 -26.10 10.83 -9.71
N LYS A 43 -26.21 9.56 -9.35
CA LYS A 43 -25.71 8.42 -10.15
C LYS A 43 -26.52 8.19 -11.45
N THR A 44 -27.67 8.84 -11.58
CA THR A 44 -28.55 8.76 -12.74
C THR A 44 -28.36 10.00 -13.62
N LYS A 45 -28.56 9.83 -14.94
CA LYS A 45 -28.45 10.92 -15.92
C LYS A 45 -29.61 11.93 -15.75
N HIS A 46 -29.63 12.61 -14.61
CA HIS A 46 -30.54 13.77 -14.45
C HIS A 46 -29.86 15.00 -15.05
N LYS A 47 -30.62 15.72 -15.87
CA LYS A 47 -30.25 17.06 -16.31
C LYS A 47 -30.89 18.04 -15.34
N LEU A 48 -30.09 18.91 -14.75
CA LEU A 48 -30.60 20.06 -14.03
C LEU A 48 -30.83 21.15 -15.09
N ASP A 49 -32.10 21.52 -15.31
CA ASP A 49 -32.46 22.67 -16.12
C ASP A 49 -32.40 23.91 -15.24
N ILE A 50 -31.32 24.68 -15.39
CA ILE A 50 -31.13 25.95 -14.68
C ILE A 50 -31.61 27.06 -15.60
N SER A 51 -32.73 27.67 -15.26
CA SER A 51 -33.36 28.70 -16.05
C SER A 51 -33.08 30.12 -15.56
N SER A 52 -32.56 30.28 -14.34
CA SER A 52 -32.30 31.58 -13.74
C SER A 52 -30.94 31.70 -13.12
N VAL A 53 -30.40 32.92 -13.04
CA VAL A 53 -29.13 33.25 -12.38
C VAL A 53 -29.19 32.95 -10.88
N GLU A 54 -30.36 33.07 -10.29
CA GLU A 54 -30.58 32.78 -8.88
C GLU A 54 -30.48 31.28 -8.56
N GLU A 55 -31.00 30.44 -9.44
CA GLU A 55 -30.86 28.98 -9.32
C GLU A 55 -29.40 28.54 -9.47
N TYR A 56 -28.66 29.15 -10.39
CA TYR A 56 -27.25 28.89 -10.55
C TYR A 56 -26.44 29.24 -9.27
N ARG A 57 -26.69 30.42 -8.69
CA ARG A 57 -26.04 30.85 -7.45
C ARG A 57 -26.38 29.92 -6.27
N ARG A 58 -27.63 29.44 -6.18
CA ARG A 58 -28.02 28.49 -5.14
C ARG A 58 -27.31 27.15 -5.28
N LEU A 59 -27.07 26.70 -6.53
CA LEU A 59 -26.33 25.47 -6.77
C LEU A 59 -24.86 25.63 -6.35
N GLU A 60 -24.22 26.71 -6.71
CA GLU A 60 -22.84 27.03 -6.33
C GLU A 60 -22.69 27.11 -4.80
N GLU A 61 -23.63 27.79 -4.13
CA GLU A 61 -23.67 27.89 -2.67
C GLU A 61 -23.89 26.51 -2.02
N TYR A 62 -24.74 25.67 -2.57
CA TYR A 62 -24.97 24.30 -2.13
C TYR A 62 -23.71 23.44 -2.24
N GLU A 63 -23.02 23.47 -3.38
CA GLU A 63 -21.79 22.72 -3.59
C GLU A 63 -20.71 23.14 -2.57
N ARG A 64 -20.52 24.44 -2.41
CA ARG A 64 -19.55 25.02 -1.46
C ARG A 64 -19.89 24.63 -0.02
N THR A 65 -21.14 24.77 0.39
CA THR A 65 -21.58 24.45 1.75
C THR A 65 -21.44 22.96 2.05
N THR A 66 -21.80 22.12 1.09
CA THR A 66 -21.66 20.67 1.19
C THR A 66 -20.21 20.28 1.37
N PHE A 67 -19.33 20.88 0.57
CA PHE A 67 -17.88 20.62 0.65
C PHE A 67 -17.30 21.04 2.00
N GLN A 68 -17.64 22.24 2.47
CA GLN A 68 -17.23 22.73 3.80
C GLN A 68 -17.72 21.79 4.92
N SER A 69 -18.95 21.29 4.81
CA SER A 69 -19.49 20.35 5.80
C SER A 69 -18.74 19.02 5.84
N MET A 70 -18.27 18.53 4.68
CA MET A 70 -17.43 17.32 4.60
C MET A 70 -16.09 17.52 5.30
N ILE A 71 -15.39 18.61 5.01
CA ILE A 71 -14.11 18.94 5.65
C ILE A 71 -14.30 19.11 7.15
N GLN A 72 -15.37 19.79 7.58
CA GLN A 72 -15.68 19.99 8.99
C GLN A 72 -15.90 18.66 9.72
N LYS A 73 -16.64 17.72 9.12
CA LYS A 73 -16.83 16.37 9.67
C LYS A 73 -15.50 15.63 9.87
N ILE A 74 -14.57 15.74 8.92
CA ILE A 74 -13.25 15.13 9.04
C ILE A 74 -12.48 15.73 10.22
N LYS A 75 -12.53 17.06 10.40
CA LYS A 75 -11.90 17.75 11.52
C LYS A 75 -12.55 17.39 12.86
N ASP A 76 -13.86 17.34 12.91
CA ASP A 76 -14.62 17.01 14.13
C ASP A 76 -14.31 15.59 14.62
N CYS A 77 -14.01 14.67 13.70
CA CYS A 77 -13.48 13.34 14.06
C CYS A 77 -12.07 13.37 14.62
N GLY A 78 -11.37 14.52 14.55
CA GLY A 78 -10.02 14.69 15.04
C GLY A 78 -8.92 14.23 14.09
N ALA A 79 -9.22 13.99 12.82
CA ALA A 79 -8.21 13.68 11.82
C ALA A 79 -7.35 14.91 11.49
N ASN A 80 -6.05 14.70 11.33
CA ASN A 80 -5.09 15.72 10.90
C ASN A 80 -4.39 15.38 9.57
N LEU A 81 -4.75 14.23 8.96
CA LEU A 81 -4.33 13.82 7.64
C LEU A 81 -5.46 13.06 6.95
N VAL A 82 -5.67 13.32 5.67
CA VAL A 82 -6.62 12.60 4.83
C VAL A 82 -5.90 11.85 3.74
N ILE A 83 -6.20 10.56 3.60
CA ILE A 83 -5.73 9.74 2.49
C ILE A 83 -6.96 9.28 1.70
N CYS A 84 -7.04 9.70 0.43
CA CYS A 84 -8.18 9.44 -0.43
C CYS A 84 -7.77 8.57 -1.63
N GLN A 85 -8.60 7.57 -1.94
CA GLN A 85 -8.42 6.73 -3.13
C GLN A 85 -8.70 7.49 -4.42
N TRP A 86 -9.64 8.43 -4.37
CA TRP A 86 -10.03 9.24 -5.51
C TRP A 86 -9.29 10.57 -5.54
N GLY A 87 -9.35 11.23 -6.69
CA GLY A 87 -8.93 12.61 -6.82
C GLY A 87 -9.94 13.57 -6.23
N PHE A 88 -9.53 14.79 -6.09
CA PHE A 88 -10.38 15.95 -5.82
C PHE A 88 -9.80 17.15 -6.58
N ASP A 89 -10.65 18.09 -6.91
CA ASP A 89 -10.29 19.24 -7.74
C ASP A 89 -9.47 20.30 -6.98
N ASP A 90 -9.07 21.35 -7.67
CA ASP A 90 -8.23 22.39 -7.09
C ASP A 90 -8.96 23.26 -6.07
N GLU A 91 -10.29 23.42 -6.20
CA GLU A 91 -11.09 24.12 -5.20
C GLU A 91 -11.09 23.35 -3.87
N ALA A 92 -11.21 22.04 -3.95
CA ALA A 92 -11.07 21.15 -2.82
C ALA A 92 -9.69 21.27 -2.14
N ASN A 93 -8.64 21.29 -2.94
CA ASN A 93 -7.29 21.50 -2.45
C ASN A 93 -7.13 22.82 -1.70
N HIS A 94 -7.69 23.90 -2.25
CA HIS A 94 -7.66 25.21 -1.62
C HIS A 94 -8.39 25.22 -0.26
N LEU A 95 -9.56 24.62 -0.19
CA LEU A 95 -10.31 24.52 1.03
C LEU A 95 -9.59 23.66 2.08
N LEU A 96 -9.03 22.51 1.69
CA LEU A 96 -8.23 21.67 2.57
C LEU A 96 -7.03 22.43 3.14
N LEU A 97 -6.34 23.22 2.32
CA LEU A 97 -5.24 24.05 2.75
C LEU A 97 -5.71 25.14 3.72
N GLN A 98 -6.80 25.84 3.42
CA GLN A 98 -7.39 26.89 4.28
C GLN A 98 -7.79 26.34 5.64
N TYR A 99 -8.31 25.12 5.69
CA TYR A 99 -8.67 24.44 6.95
C TYR A 99 -7.47 23.78 7.64
N GLY A 100 -6.25 23.85 7.06
CA GLY A 100 -5.05 23.25 7.61
C GLY A 100 -5.12 21.72 7.71
N LEU A 101 -5.77 21.09 6.75
CA LEU A 101 -5.93 19.63 6.68
C LEU A 101 -5.14 19.08 5.50
N PRO A 102 -3.92 18.56 5.72
CA PRO A 102 -3.15 17.88 4.69
C PRO A 102 -3.89 16.69 4.10
N ALA A 103 -3.76 16.52 2.79
CA ALA A 103 -4.43 15.44 2.09
C ALA A 103 -3.53 14.81 1.01
N VAL A 104 -3.75 13.54 0.74
CA VAL A 104 -3.12 12.76 -0.32
C VAL A 104 -4.21 12.18 -1.20
N ARG A 105 -4.06 12.33 -2.51
CA ARG A 105 -5.03 11.87 -3.50
C ARG A 105 -4.50 10.73 -4.36
N TRP A 106 -5.39 9.99 -4.99
CA TRP A 106 -5.06 8.91 -5.93
C TRP A 106 -4.21 7.78 -5.32
N VAL A 107 -4.47 7.43 -4.08
CA VAL A 107 -3.81 6.30 -3.43
C VAL A 107 -4.46 5.00 -3.88
N GLY A 108 -3.66 4.05 -4.36
CA GLY A 108 -4.16 2.78 -4.87
C GLY A 108 -4.86 1.92 -3.81
N GLY A 109 -5.79 1.07 -4.24
CA GLY A 109 -6.52 0.17 -3.32
C GLY A 109 -5.62 -0.70 -2.45
N PRO A 110 -4.62 -1.40 -3.02
CA PRO A 110 -3.67 -2.20 -2.24
C PRO A 110 -2.85 -1.38 -1.24
N GLU A 111 -2.47 -0.15 -1.61
CA GLU A 111 -1.76 0.77 -0.71
C GLU A 111 -2.66 1.23 0.44
N MET A 112 -3.94 1.49 0.17
CA MET A 112 -4.94 1.84 1.20
C MET A 112 -5.11 0.73 2.24
N GLU A 113 -5.14 -0.53 1.80
CA GLU A 113 -5.20 -1.69 2.69
C GLU A 113 -3.95 -1.80 3.57
N LEU A 114 -2.77 -1.61 2.98
CA LEU A 114 -1.51 -1.61 3.73
C LEU A 114 -1.47 -0.50 4.77
N ILE A 115 -1.93 0.71 4.42
CA ILE A 115 -2.02 1.84 5.36
C ILE A 115 -2.99 1.50 6.50
N ALA A 116 -4.16 0.95 6.18
CA ALA A 116 -5.15 0.58 7.19
C ALA A 116 -4.59 -0.47 8.17
N ILE A 117 -3.89 -1.48 7.66
CA ILE A 117 -3.24 -2.52 8.47
C ILE A 117 -2.11 -1.92 9.34
N ALA A 118 -1.26 -1.08 8.76
CA ALA A 118 -0.13 -0.48 9.46
C ALA A 118 -0.57 0.46 10.57
N THR A 119 -1.54 1.32 10.29
CA THR A 119 -2.00 2.36 11.22
C THR A 119 -3.11 1.90 12.15
N ASN A 120 -3.57 0.65 12.00
CA ASN A 120 -4.74 0.10 12.70
C ASN A 120 -6.02 0.92 12.47
N GLY A 121 -6.09 1.61 11.32
CA GLY A 121 -7.26 2.35 10.88
C GLY A 121 -8.25 1.48 10.11
N ARG A 122 -9.41 2.05 9.81
CA ARG A 122 -10.42 1.42 8.97
C ARG A 122 -10.69 2.26 7.73
N ILE A 123 -10.82 1.58 6.61
CA ILE A 123 -11.21 2.22 5.34
C ILE A 123 -12.69 2.63 5.44
N VAL A 124 -12.96 3.89 5.14
CA VAL A 124 -14.30 4.49 5.26
C VAL A 124 -14.87 4.76 3.87
N PRO A 125 -15.97 4.08 3.49
CA PRO A 125 -16.58 4.25 2.17
C PRO A 125 -17.58 5.41 2.07
N ARG A 126 -17.99 5.99 3.20
CA ARG A 126 -18.95 7.10 3.27
C ARG A 126 -18.60 8.07 4.38
N PHE A 127 -18.79 9.36 4.16
CA PHE A 127 -18.51 10.37 5.18
C PHE A 127 -19.37 10.24 6.45
N GLU A 128 -20.57 9.69 6.31
CA GLU A 128 -21.47 9.45 7.46
C GLU A 128 -20.92 8.39 8.40
N ASP A 129 -20.11 7.47 7.86
CA ASP A 129 -19.52 6.37 8.62
C ASP A 129 -18.18 6.76 9.28
N LEU A 130 -17.70 7.98 9.07
CA LEU A 130 -16.44 8.46 9.64
C LEU A 130 -16.63 8.76 11.13
N THR A 131 -15.91 8.02 11.96
CA THR A 131 -15.92 8.13 13.42
C THR A 131 -14.48 8.12 13.96
N PRO A 132 -14.21 8.71 15.14
CA PRO A 132 -12.84 8.78 15.67
C PRO A 132 -12.16 7.42 15.87
N ASP A 133 -12.93 6.37 16.13
CA ASP A 133 -12.43 5.00 16.32
C ASP A 133 -11.93 4.33 15.03
N LYS A 134 -12.28 4.89 13.87
CA LYS A 134 -11.85 4.40 12.55
C LYS A 134 -10.58 5.06 12.04
N LEU A 135 -10.10 6.09 12.72
CA LEU A 135 -8.87 6.78 12.32
C LEU A 135 -7.66 5.88 12.49
N GLY A 136 -6.75 5.91 11.51
CA GLY A 136 -5.43 5.31 11.63
C GLY A 136 -4.49 6.18 12.46
N HIS A 137 -3.53 5.57 13.15
CA HIS A 137 -2.55 6.26 13.98
C HIS A 137 -1.13 5.97 13.51
N ALA A 138 -0.34 7.02 13.31
CA ALA A 138 1.08 6.94 13.02
C ALA A 138 1.83 8.06 13.75
N GLY A 139 2.99 7.75 14.31
CA GLY A 139 3.79 8.76 15.03
C GLY A 139 4.35 9.81 14.09
N LEU A 140 4.74 9.41 12.89
CA LEU A 140 5.35 10.31 11.91
C LEU A 140 4.86 10.00 10.50
N VAL A 141 4.41 11.05 9.79
CA VAL A 141 4.20 11.03 8.34
C VAL A 141 5.04 12.12 7.73
N ARG A 142 5.90 11.77 6.80
CA ARG A 142 6.82 12.72 6.17
C ARG A 142 6.95 12.49 4.68
N GLU A 143 7.25 13.56 3.98
CA GLU A 143 7.60 13.53 2.57
C GLU A 143 9.11 13.26 2.43
N MET A 144 9.48 12.26 1.65
CA MET A 144 10.85 11.93 1.33
C MET A 144 11.12 12.21 -0.14
N SER A 145 12.18 12.99 -0.42
CA SER A 145 12.67 13.25 -1.77
C SER A 145 13.94 12.46 -2.04
N PHE A 146 14.12 12.03 -3.27
CA PHE A 146 15.25 11.21 -3.66
C PHE A 146 16.12 11.89 -4.72
N GLY A 147 17.39 12.10 -4.37
CA GLY A 147 18.41 12.59 -5.28
C GLY A 147 18.10 13.98 -5.87
N THR A 148 18.40 14.13 -7.15
CA THR A 148 18.19 15.37 -7.93
C THR A 148 16.84 15.40 -8.65
N THR A 149 16.07 14.32 -8.60
CA THR A 149 14.72 14.26 -9.17
C THR A 149 13.73 14.96 -8.26
N ARG A 150 12.66 15.50 -8.86
CA ARG A 150 11.56 16.10 -8.07
C ARG A 150 10.59 15.06 -7.52
N ASP A 151 10.92 13.80 -7.67
CA ASP A 151 10.09 12.69 -7.21
C ASP A 151 10.05 12.68 -5.68
N ARG A 152 8.85 12.63 -5.16
CA ARG A 152 8.56 12.65 -3.74
C ARG A 152 7.69 11.45 -3.40
N MET A 153 7.95 10.89 -2.25
CA MET A 153 7.17 9.78 -1.71
C MET A 153 6.74 10.11 -0.30
N LEU A 154 5.57 9.66 0.07
CA LEU A 154 5.07 9.79 1.43
C LEU A 154 5.47 8.56 2.23
N VAL A 155 6.07 8.79 3.38
CA VAL A 155 6.52 7.75 4.31
C VAL A 155 5.73 7.87 5.59
N ILE A 156 5.08 6.78 5.99
CA ILE A 156 4.29 6.65 7.21
C ILE A 156 5.07 5.76 8.16
N GLU A 157 5.62 6.35 9.21
CA GLU A 157 6.50 5.69 10.19
C GLU A 157 5.87 5.71 11.59
N GLU A 158 6.45 4.90 12.48
CA GLU A 158 5.97 4.79 13.87
C GLU A 158 4.48 4.41 13.93
N CYS A 159 4.13 3.45 13.07
CA CYS A 159 2.76 2.97 12.99
C CYS A 159 2.38 2.15 14.24
N ALA A 160 1.07 2.15 14.56
CA ALA A 160 0.52 1.35 15.66
C ALA A 160 0.82 -0.16 15.49
N ASN A 161 0.88 -0.64 14.26
CA ASN A 161 1.23 -2.02 13.93
C ASN A 161 2.68 -2.10 13.43
N THR A 162 3.57 -2.63 14.26
CA THR A 162 5.00 -2.80 13.93
C THR A 162 5.29 -3.90 12.90
N ARG A 163 4.27 -4.64 12.45
CA ARG A 163 4.42 -5.72 11.45
C ARG A 163 4.50 -5.21 10.02
N ALA A 164 4.11 -3.97 9.78
CA ALA A 164 4.24 -3.34 8.47
C ALA A 164 5.65 -2.77 8.31
N VAL A 165 6.40 -3.32 7.37
CA VAL A 165 7.77 -2.91 7.06
C VAL A 165 7.91 -2.83 5.54
N THR A 166 8.54 -1.78 5.04
CA THR A 166 8.78 -1.59 3.62
C THR A 166 10.29 -1.59 3.33
N ALA A 167 10.73 -2.49 2.47
CA ALA A 167 12.07 -2.44 1.91
C ALA A 167 12.04 -1.55 0.65
N PHE A 168 12.61 -0.35 0.77
CA PHE A 168 12.70 0.58 -0.34
C PHE A 168 14.03 0.38 -1.08
N LEU A 169 13.95 -0.11 -2.32
CA LEU A 169 15.12 -0.43 -3.15
C LEU A 169 15.36 0.67 -4.17
N ARG A 170 16.61 1.12 -4.26
CA ARG A 170 17.06 2.07 -5.28
C ARG A 170 18.15 1.44 -6.14
N GLY A 171 18.11 1.70 -7.43
CA GLY A 171 19.11 1.19 -8.36
C GLY A 171 19.26 2.12 -9.56
N SER A 172 20.37 1.94 -10.29
CA SER A 172 20.72 2.76 -11.45
C SER A 172 19.79 2.51 -12.66
N ASN A 173 19.22 1.32 -12.78
CA ASN A 173 18.28 0.96 -13.83
C ASN A 173 17.26 -0.05 -13.34
N LYS A 174 16.20 -0.22 -14.12
CA LYS A 174 15.09 -1.12 -13.80
C LYS A 174 15.53 -2.58 -13.64
N MET A 175 16.46 -3.07 -14.48
CA MET A 175 16.92 -4.46 -14.41
C MET A 175 17.59 -4.78 -13.07
N VAL A 176 18.44 -3.86 -12.57
CA VAL A 176 19.08 -4.00 -11.27
C VAL A 176 18.07 -4.00 -10.13
N ILE A 177 17.05 -3.15 -10.21
CA ILE A 177 15.98 -3.08 -9.20
C ILE A 177 15.14 -4.36 -9.21
N ASP A 178 14.75 -4.85 -10.39
CA ASP A 178 13.94 -6.06 -10.54
C ASP A 178 14.69 -7.30 -10.02
N GLU A 179 16.01 -7.38 -10.30
CA GLU A 179 16.85 -8.47 -9.79
C GLU A 179 17.02 -8.38 -8.26
N ALA A 180 17.30 -7.20 -7.73
CA ALA A 180 17.39 -7.00 -6.29
C ALA A 180 16.08 -7.33 -5.57
N LYS A 181 14.93 -6.96 -6.16
CA LYS A 181 13.61 -7.30 -5.63
C LYS A 181 13.38 -8.81 -5.60
N ARG A 182 13.78 -9.52 -6.67
CA ARG A 182 13.65 -10.98 -6.75
C ARG A 182 14.55 -11.66 -5.72
N ALA A 183 15.82 -11.29 -5.64
CA ALA A 183 16.77 -11.84 -4.69
C ALA A 183 16.32 -11.62 -3.22
N LEU A 184 15.80 -10.43 -2.92
CA LEU A 184 15.26 -10.12 -1.59
C LEU A 184 14.02 -10.98 -1.27
N HIS A 185 13.14 -11.17 -2.26
CA HIS A 185 11.97 -12.03 -2.09
C HIS A 185 12.37 -13.48 -1.78
N ASP A 186 13.33 -14.01 -2.52
CA ASP A 186 13.85 -15.37 -2.32
C ASP A 186 14.48 -15.53 -0.94
N ALA A 187 15.30 -14.56 -0.52
CA ALA A 187 15.88 -14.54 0.81
C ALA A 187 14.81 -14.53 1.92
N MET A 188 13.75 -13.73 1.76
CA MET A 188 12.64 -13.71 2.72
C MET A 188 11.88 -15.03 2.74
N CYS A 189 11.71 -15.69 1.60
CA CYS A 189 11.09 -17.01 1.53
C CYS A 189 11.91 -18.08 2.28
N VAL A 190 13.23 -18.04 2.14
CA VAL A 190 14.14 -18.93 2.87
C VAL A 190 14.03 -18.70 4.39
N VAL A 191 14.10 -17.44 4.84
CA VAL A 191 13.98 -17.11 6.26
C VAL A 191 12.60 -17.54 6.80
N ARG A 192 11.53 -17.32 6.05
CA ARG A 192 10.19 -17.80 6.42
C ARG A 192 10.13 -19.32 6.58
N SER A 193 10.80 -20.05 5.68
CA SER A 193 10.87 -21.51 5.73
C SER A 193 11.65 -21.98 6.97
N LEU A 194 12.78 -21.34 7.28
CA LEU A 194 13.58 -21.63 8.48
C LEU A 194 12.83 -21.35 9.79
N VAL A 195 11.99 -20.33 9.83
CA VAL A 195 11.14 -20.06 11.02
C VAL A 195 10.08 -21.14 11.21
N ARG A 196 9.58 -21.73 10.13
CA ARG A 196 8.58 -22.83 10.18
C ARG A 196 9.21 -24.17 10.50
N ASP A 197 10.34 -24.47 9.88
CA ASP A 197 11.12 -25.69 10.05
C ASP A 197 12.61 -25.36 9.97
N ASN A 198 13.32 -25.54 11.08
CA ASN A 198 14.75 -25.21 11.19
C ASN A 198 15.67 -26.32 10.67
N ARG A 199 15.11 -27.40 10.11
CA ARG A 199 15.91 -28.43 9.46
C ARG A 199 16.45 -27.93 8.14
N VAL A 200 17.72 -28.17 7.89
CA VAL A 200 18.41 -27.78 6.66
C VAL A 200 19.02 -29.01 6.00
N VAL A 201 19.12 -28.97 4.70
CA VAL A 201 19.82 -29.95 3.87
C VAL A 201 20.97 -29.28 3.13
N TYR A 202 21.93 -30.05 2.66
CA TYR A 202 22.97 -29.54 1.81
C TYR A 202 22.38 -29.06 0.47
N GLY A 203 22.92 -27.98 -0.05
CA GLY A 203 22.55 -27.46 -1.38
C GLY A 203 23.25 -28.20 -2.53
N GLY A 204 23.09 -27.65 -3.76
CA GLY A 204 23.75 -28.15 -4.95
C GLY A 204 23.19 -29.48 -5.47
N GLY A 205 21.87 -29.75 -5.27
CA GLY A 205 21.23 -30.99 -5.70
C GLY A 205 21.48 -32.18 -4.78
N ALA A 206 22.08 -31.99 -3.61
CA ALA A 206 22.41 -33.10 -2.71
C ALA A 206 21.18 -33.90 -2.24
N ALA A 207 20.05 -33.24 -2.05
CA ALA A 207 18.80 -33.90 -1.66
C ALA A 207 18.23 -34.75 -2.79
N GLU A 208 18.30 -34.24 -4.00
CA GLU A 208 17.83 -34.91 -5.23
C GLU A 208 18.69 -36.14 -5.52
N VAL A 209 20.02 -36.01 -5.47
CA VAL A 209 20.96 -37.13 -5.66
C VAL A 209 20.79 -38.20 -4.56
N CYS A 210 20.61 -37.80 -3.29
CA CYS A 210 20.33 -38.78 -2.24
C CYS A 210 19.01 -39.54 -2.49
N ALA A 211 17.98 -38.81 -3.00
CA ALA A 211 16.71 -39.43 -3.36
C ALA A 211 16.86 -40.36 -4.56
N SER A 212 17.64 -39.98 -5.59
CA SER A 212 17.97 -40.81 -6.74
C SER A 212 18.59 -42.12 -6.30
N ILE A 213 19.63 -42.08 -5.47
CA ILE A 213 20.31 -43.29 -4.96
C ILE A 213 19.33 -44.20 -4.20
N ALA A 214 18.49 -43.64 -3.31
CA ALA A 214 17.54 -44.42 -2.54
C ALA A 214 16.46 -45.08 -3.44
N VAL A 215 15.98 -44.37 -4.44
CA VAL A 215 15.02 -44.91 -5.44
C VAL A 215 15.67 -46.00 -6.29
N ALA A 216 16.92 -45.82 -6.71
CA ALA A 216 17.67 -46.83 -7.47
C ALA A 216 17.80 -48.13 -6.65
N GLN A 217 18.15 -48.01 -5.36
CA GLN A 217 18.24 -49.18 -4.46
C GLN A 217 16.89 -49.90 -4.29
N SER A 218 15.80 -49.12 -4.10
CA SER A 218 14.46 -49.68 -4.02
C SER A 218 14.02 -50.35 -5.33
N ALA A 219 14.48 -49.86 -6.48
CA ALA A 219 14.18 -50.45 -7.79
C ALA A 219 14.77 -51.86 -7.91
N ASP A 220 15.91 -52.17 -7.27
CA ASP A 220 16.55 -53.48 -7.32
C ASP A 220 15.74 -54.56 -6.58
N GLU A 221 14.89 -54.14 -5.64
CA GLU A 221 14.00 -55.06 -4.88
C GLU A 221 12.71 -55.43 -5.65
N ILE A 222 12.38 -54.70 -6.72
CA ILE A 222 11.17 -54.88 -7.51
C ILE A 222 11.39 -55.98 -8.57
N ALA A 223 10.68 -57.10 -8.44
CA ALA A 223 10.83 -58.26 -9.32
C ALA A 223 10.04 -58.15 -10.64
N SER A 224 9.38 -57.04 -10.96
CA SER A 224 8.50 -56.89 -12.11
C SER A 224 9.01 -55.83 -13.13
N MET A 225 8.32 -55.69 -14.23
CA MET A 225 8.61 -54.63 -15.26
C MET A 225 8.54 -53.22 -14.67
N GLU A 226 7.90 -53.03 -13.56
CA GLU A 226 7.82 -51.75 -12.82
C GLU A 226 9.20 -51.25 -12.40
N GLN A 227 10.18 -52.11 -12.23
CA GLN A 227 11.57 -51.78 -11.98
C GLN A 227 12.11 -50.73 -12.96
N TYR A 228 11.78 -50.89 -14.23
CA TYR A 228 12.28 -49.97 -15.28
C TYR A 228 11.70 -48.56 -15.14
N ALA A 229 10.43 -48.43 -14.72
CA ALA A 229 9.81 -47.14 -14.46
C ALA A 229 10.44 -46.47 -13.22
N THR A 230 10.70 -47.25 -12.17
CA THR A 230 11.35 -46.77 -10.94
C THR A 230 12.78 -46.30 -11.23
N ARG A 231 13.54 -47.05 -12.04
CA ARG A 231 14.88 -46.60 -12.45
C ARG A 231 14.87 -45.35 -13.34
N ALA A 232 13.88 -45.21 -14.22
CA ALA A 232 13.72 -44.02 -15.03
C ALA A 232 13.43 -42.77 -14.15
N PHE A 233 12.66 -42.95 -13.08
CA PHE A 233 12.43 -41.88 -12.11
C PHE A 233 13.69 -41.50 -11.32
N SER A 234 14.47 -42.50 -10.91
CA SER A 234 15.79 -42.24 -10.29
C SER A 234 16.70 -41.43 -11.21
N ALA A 235 16.80 -41.82 -12.47
CA ALA A 235 17.61 -41.11 -13.48
C ALA A 235 17.10 -39.70 -13.81
N ALA A 236 15.83 -39.41 -13.55
CA ALA A 236 15.27 -38.05 -13.73
C ALA A 236 15.56 -37.13 -12.53
N LEU A 237 16.01 -37.68 -11.41
CA LEU A 237 16.43 -36.92 -10.22
C LEU A 237 17.92 -36.50 -10.27
N ASP A 238 18.72 -37.15 -11.11
CA ASP A 238 20.11 -36.79 -11.35
C ASP A 238 20.23 -35.58 -12.31
#